data_ea323021e88430d4c93c834a984c716e
#
_entry.id   ea323021e88430d4c93c834a984c716e
#
_cell.length_a   1.000
_cell.length_b   1.000
_cell.length_c   1.000
_cell.angle_alpha   90.00
_cell.angle_beta   90.00
_cell.angle_gamma   90.00
#
_symmetry.space_group_name_H-M   'P 1'
#
loop_
_entity.id
_entity.type
_entity.pdbx_description
1 polymer ?
#
loop_
_entity_poly.entity_id
_entity_poly.type
_entity_poly.pdbx_seq_one_letter_code
_entity_poly.pdbx_strand_id
1 'polypeptide(L)'
;MKKFLLPALFMCLYAGASAAETPKKSTDANLFGHVVDRETHEHLPYATVAVTGTAFGATTDASGHYFLKNLPEGELTLEVRALGYAVLAKKVTLERGQTLELNFEVVQSGISMDEVVVSASRSATLRREAPALVSVLDAALFEKTDASCLAQGLSFQPGVRVEDDCQNCGFAQVRINGLDGHYSQILVDSHPVFSALTGVYGLEQIPASMIDRVEVMRGGGSALFGSSAIGGTINIITKDPDRNSAEVGHTITAIGNSSSYDNVTSANASLITDSRKAGLYVYGQNRHRSGYDHDGDGFTEIPQLQSQALGLRSFFKTSAYSRITLQYN
;
A
#
# COMPACT_ATOMS: atom_id res chain seq x y z
N MET A 1 6.43 -14.61 52.01
CA MET A 1 5.50 -13.51 52.31
C MET A 1 6.07 -12.22 51.75
N LYS A 2 5.63 -11.75 50.58
CA LYS A 2 5.55 -10.34 50.17
C LYS A 2 4.59 -10.30 49.01
N LYS A 3 3.35 -10.02 49.34
CA LYS A 3 2.21 -9.89 48.42
C LYS A 3 2.06 -8.45 48.03
N PHE A 4 1.69 -8.26 46.75
CA PHE A 4 0.76 -7.25 46.21
C PHE A 4 0.98 -5.77 46.58
N LEU A 5 1.43 -5.03 45.59
CA LEU A 5 0.99 -3.63 45.39
C LEU A 5 1.34 -3.17 43.94
N LEU A 6 0.52 -3.55 42.98
CA LEU A 6 0.43 -2.86 41.71
C LEU A 6 -0.83 -3.36 40.96
N PRO A 7 -1.98 -2.83 41.26
CA PRO A 7 -2.88 -2.41 40.22
C PRO A 7 -3.77 -1.23 40.64
N ALA A 8 -3.23 -0.05 40.88
CA ALA A 8 -4.04 1.13 41.20
C ALA A 8 -3.70 2.36 40.36
N LEU A 9 -2.81 2.24 39.37
CA LEU A 9 -2.40 3.39 38.57
C LEU A 9 -2.91 3.38 37.13
N PHE A 10 -3.78 2.43 36.75
CA PHE A 10 -4.29 2.36 35.36
C PHE A 10 -5.79 2.68 35.23
N MET A 11 -6.44 3.14 36.30
CA MET A 11 -7.89 3.37 36.30
C MET A 11 -8.31 4.84 36.33
N CYS A 12 -7.38 5.79 36.19
CA CYS A 12 -7.70 7.24 36.23
C CYS A 12 -7.50 7.98 34.90
N LEU A 13 -7.28 7.31 33.78
CA LEU A 13 -7.10 7.96 32.47
C LEU A 13 -8.27 7.78 31.49
N TYR A 14 -9.41 7.25 31.95
CA TYR A 14 -10.62 7.09 31.10
C TYR A 14 -11.77 8.02 31.45
N ALA A 15 -11.50 9.10 32.17
CA ALA A 15 -12.49 10.16 32.43
C ALA A 15 -12.05 11.47 31.76
N GLY A 16 -11.79 11.42 30.46
CA GLY A 16 -11.37 12.56 29.64
C GLY A 16 -12.20 12.66 28.38
N ALA A 17 -13.29 13.44 28.49
CA ALA A 17 -13.93 14.17 27.40
C ALA A 17 -14.55 13.33 26.27
N SER A 18 -15.70 12.76 26.52
CA SER A 18 -16.77 12.83 25.54
C SER A 18 -17.19 14.30 25.41
N ALA A 19 -16.47 15.06 24.58
CA ALA A 19 -16.99 16.31 24.07
C ALA A 19 -18.17 15.91 23.16
N ALA A 20 -19.37 15.95 23.70
CA ALA A 20 -20.59 15.96 22.92
C ALA A 20 -20.45 17.13 21.95
N GLU A 21 -20.18 16.84 20.67
CA GLU A 21 -20.32 17.84 19.62
C GLU A 21 -21.75 18.37 19.69
N THR A 22 -21.89 19.64 20.09
CA THR A 22 -23.15 20.36 20.01
C THR A 22 -23.62 20.25 18.55
N PRO A 23 -24.88 19.83 18.31
CA PRO A 23 -25.42 19.76 16.96
C PRO A 23 -25.28 21.14 16.33
N LYS A 24 -24.45 21.26 15.28
CA LYS A 24 -24.36 22.49 14.48
C LYS A 24 -25.77 22.79 13.99
N LYS A 25 -26.30 23.97 14.38
CA LYS A 25 -27.61 24.45 13.93
C LYS A 25 -27.71 24.31 12.42
N SER A 26 -28.75 23.61 11.95
CA SER A 26 -29.09 23.56 10.53
C SER A 26 -29.38 24.99 10.04
N THR A 27 -28.84 25.36 8.88
CA THR A 27 -28.83 26.74 8.41
C THR A 27 -29.72 26.99 7.21
N ASP A 28 -30.49 25.99 6.75
CA ASP A 28 -31.26 26.00 5.50
C ASP A 28 -30.39 26.24 4.24
N ALA A 29 -29.07 26.09 4.35
CA ALA A 29 -28.17 26.13 3.22
C ALA A 29 -28.24 24.80 2.44
N ASN A 30 -28.31 24.88 1.13
CA ASN A 30 -28.48 23.73 0.28
C ASN A 30 -27.47 23.73 -0.86
N LEU A 31 -27.06 22.55 -1.30
CA LEU A 31 -26.24 22.32 -2.50
C LEU A 31 -26.96 21.37 -3.44
N PHE A 32 -26.96 21.71 -4.71
CA PHE A 32 -27.43 20.82 -5.76
C PHE A 32 -26.50 20.88 -6.98
N GLY A 33 -26.59 19.92 -7.86
CA GLY A 33 -25.80 19.87 -9.06
C GLY A 33 -25.77 18.48 -9.65
N HIS A 34 -24.81 18.27 -10.53
CA HIS A 34 -24.61 16.97 -11.17
C HIS A 34 -23.14 16.55 -11.12
N VAL A 35 -22.93 15.27 -11.24
CA VAL A 35 -21.59 14.66 -11.36
C VAL A 35 -21.47 14.10 -12.79
N VAL A 36 -20.44 14.51 -13.51
CA VAL A 36 -20.19 14.07 -14.89
C VAL A 36 -18.78 13.50 -15.04
N ASP A 37 -18.63 12.63 -15.98
CA ASP A 37 -17.31 12.20 -16.48
C ASP A 37 -16.66 13.36 -17.23
N ARG A 38 -15.41 13.67 -16.92
CA ARG A 38 -14.66 14.79 -17.50
C ARG A 38 -14.38 14.63 -18.99
N GLU A 39 -14.23 13.39 -19.49
CA GLU A 39 -13.87 13.12 -20.87
C GLU A 39 -15.10 12.94 -21.75
N THR A 40 -16.09 12.19 -21.28
CA THR A 40 -17.30 11.86 -22.06
C THR A 40 -18.43 12.86 -21.83
N HIS A 41 -18.37 13.69 -20.75
CA HIS A 41 -19.44 14.55 -20.27
C HIS A 41 -20.76 13.83 -19.96
N GLU A 42 -20.71 12.50 -19.82
CA GLU A 42 -21.86 11.71 -19.42
C GLU A 42 -22.13 11.89 -17.92
N HIS A 43 -23.39 11.98 -17.56
CA HIS A 43 -23.83 12.07 -16.17
C HIS A 43 -23.61 10.75 -15.44
N LEU A 44 -23.09 10.81 -14.23
CA LEU A 44 -22.76 9.64 -13.43
C LEU A 44 -23.85 9.33 -12.40
N PRO A 45 -24.63 8.29 -12.60
CA PRO A 45 -25.60 7.84 -11.60
C PRO A 45 -24.88 7.17 -10.41
N TYR A 46 -25.52 7.27 -9.24
CA TYR A 46 -25.07 6.59 -8.00
C TYR A 46 -23.68 7.00 -7.49
N ALA A 47 -23.17 8.15 -7.89
CA ALA A 47 -21.99 8.75 -7.30
C ALA A 47 -22.34 9.33 -5.92
N THR A 48 -21.46 9.14 -4.93
CA THR A 48 -21.65 9.68 -3.58
C THR A 48 -21.01 11.06 -3.47
N VAL A 49 -21.77 12.06 -3.04
CA VAL A 49 -21.29 13.40 -2.71
C VAL A 49 -21.45 13.61 -1.21
N ALA A 50 -20.35 13.76 -0.48
CA ALA A 50 -20.36 13.86 0.98
C ALA A 50 -19.54 15.07 1.47
N VAL A 51 -19.95 15.64 2.61
CA VAL A 51 -19.17 16.67 3.31
C VAL A 51 -18.22 16.00 4.26
N THR A 52 -16.93 16.17 4.02
CA THR A 52 -15.85 15.52 4.79
C THR A 52 -15.97 15.85 6.29
N GLY A 53 -15.85 14.81 7.13
CA GLY A 53 -15.91 14.95 8.59
C GLY A 53 -17.32 15.15 9.16
N THR A 54 -18.36 14.95 8.37
CA THR A 54 -19.76 15.09 8.80
C THR A 54 -20.61 13.90 8.32
N ALA A 55 -21.86 13.83 8.80
CA ALA A 55 -22.84 12.85 8.31
C ALA A 55 -23.66 13.35 7.09
N PHE A 56 -23.34 14.52 6.54
CA PHE A 56 -24.05 15.05 5.39
C PHE A 56 -23.53 14.44 4.10
N GLY A 57 -24.40 13.78 3.36
CA GLY A 57 -24.09 13.17 2.09
C GLY A 57 -25.35 12.85 1.30
N ALA A 58 -25.22 12.74 0.00
CA ALA A 58 -26.24 12.29 -0.93
C ALA A 58 -25.62 11.45 -2.03
N THR A 59 -26.42 10.58 -2.63
CA THR A 59 -26.04 9.84 -3.82
C THR A 59 -26.74 10.47 -5.02
N THR A 60 -26.06 10.57 -6.17
CA THR A 60 -26.68 11.02 -7.41
C THR A 60 -27.78 10.04 -7.85
N ASP A 61 -28.84 10.57 -8.39
CA ASP A 61 -29.94 9.81 -8.97
C ASP A 61 -29.55 9.12 -10.31
N ALA A 62 -30.52 8.47 -10.95
CA ALA A 62 -30.30 7.82 -12.25
C ALA A 62 -29.88 8.77 -13.39
N SER A 63 -30.13 10.06 -13.23
CA SER A 63 -29.74 11.14 -14.15
C SER A 63 -28.47 11.88 -13.75
N GLY A 64 -27.76 11.39 -12.70
CA GLY A 64 -26.50 11.93 -12.22
C GLY A 64 -26.61 13.21 -11.40
N HIS A 65 -27.82 13.58 -10.93
CA HIS A 65 -28.04 14.78 -10.11
C HIS A 65 -28.05 14.45 -8.62
N TYR A 66 -27.60 15.40 -7.79
CA TYR A 66 -27.61 15.30 -6.34
C TYR A 66 -28.21 16.52 -5.68
N PHE A 67 -28.68 16.35 -4.46
CA PHE A 67 -29.21 17.42 -3.64
C PHE A 67 -28.86 17.20 -2.16
N LEU A 68 -28.13 18.14 -1.56
CA LEU A 68 -27.77 18.18 -0.14
C LEU A 68 -28.53 19.31 0.55
N LYS A 69 -29.24 18.98 1.64
CA LYS A 69 -30.11 19.92 2.38
C LYS A 69 -29.53 20.26 3.75
N ASN A 70 -29.88 21.44 4.23
CA ASN A 70 -29.63 21.87 5.62
C ASN A 70 -28.16 21.75 6.02
N LEU A 71 -27.25 22.14 5.12
CA LEU A 71 -25.83 22.13 5.37
C LEU A 71 -25.42 23.22 6.37
N PRO A 72 -24.36 23.00 7.17
CA PRO A 72 -23.82 24.05 8.04
C PRO A 72 -23.23 25.20 7.21
N GLU A 73 -23.32 26.41 7.74
CA GLU A 73 -22.70 27.61 7.17
C GLU A 73 -21.16 27.56 7.36
N GLY A 74 -20.41 28.17 6.45
CA GLY A 74 -18.95 28.28 6.47
C GLY A 74 -18.26 27.48 5.37
N GLU A 75 -16.97 27.31 5.53
CA GLU A 75 -16.14 26.53 4.57
C GLU A 75 -16.37 25.04 4.77
N LEU A 76 -16.81 24.37 3.73
CA LEU A 76 -17.06 22.94 3.68
C LEU A 76 -16.15 22.30 2.63
N THR A 77 -15.65 21.11 2.89
CA THR A 77 -14.96 20.28 1.90
C THR A 77 -15.91 19.19 1.45
N LEU A 78 -16.28 19.21 0.18
CA LEU A 78 -17.08 18.16 -0.44
C LEU A 78 -16.16 17.14 -1.10
N GLU A 79 -16.48 15.88 -0.91
CA GLU A 79 -15.79 14.77 -1.52
C GLU A 79 -16.76 13.97 -2.39
N VAL A 80 -16.37 13.75 -3.65
CA VAL A 80 -17.14 12.95 -4.62
C VAL A 80 -16.45 11.62 -4.83
N ARG A 81 -17.22 10.54 -4.69
CA ARG A 81 -16.77 9.16 -4.92
C ARG A 81 -17.73 8.46 -5.88
N ALA A 82 -17.20 7.91 -6.95
CA ALA A 82 -17.93 7.07 -7.88
C ALA A 82 -17.10 5.83 -8.21
N LEU A 83 -17.76 4.70 -8.45
CA LEU A 83 -17.07 3.46 -8.81
C LEU A 83 -16.35 3.62 -10.16
N GLY A 84 -15.04 3.38 -10.17
CA GLY A 84 -14.22 3.55 -11.37
C GLY A 84 -13.71 4.98 -11.61
N TYR A 85 -13.87 5.88 -10.64
CA TYR A 85 -13.44 7.29 -10.73
C TYR A 85 -12.52 7.69 -9.59
N ALA A 86 -11.60 8.61 -9.86
CA ALA A 86 -10.75 9.20 -8.84
C ALA A 86 -11.57 10.03 -7.86
N VAL A 87 -11.25 9.93 -6.58
CA VAL A 87 -11.88 10.76 -5.54
C VAL A 87 -11.56 12.23 -5.81
N LEU A 88 -12.60 13.07 -5.92
CA LEU A 88 -12.46 14.50 -6.11
C LEU A 88 -12.89 15.22 -4.84
N ALA A 89 -12.03 16.08 -4.30
CA ALA A 89 -12.35 16.95 -3.19
C ALA A 89 -12.38 18.42 -3.64
N LYS A 90 -13.42 19.18 -3.22
CA LYS A 90 -13.58 20.59 -3.57
C LYS A 90 -14.08 21.36 -2.35
N LYS A 91 -13.47 22.51 -2.07
CA LYS A 91 -13.89 23.43 -1.02
C LYS A 91 -14.96 24.36 -1.53
N VAL A 92 -15.96 24.61 -0.70
CA VAL A 92 -17.05 25.56 -0.96
C VAL A 92 -17.39 26.31 0.32
N THR A 93 -17.71 27.57 0.21
CA THR A 93 -18.22 28.38 1.32
C THR A 93 -19.71 28.58 1.14
N LEU A 94 -20.51 28.25 2.16
CA LEU A 94 -21.95 28.40 2.16
C LEU A 94 -22.39 29.45 3.20
N GLU A 95 -23.30 30.29 2.78
CA GLU A 95 -23.99 31.25 3.66
C GLU A 95 -25.34 30.68 4.10
N ARG A 96 -25.84 31.19 5.19
CA ARG A 96 -27.13 30.77 5.73
C ARG A 96 -28.27 31.03 4.75
N GLY A 97 -29.09 29.98 4.51
CA GLY A 97 -30.25 30.08 3.60
C GLY A 97 -29.86 30.09 2.10
N GLN A 98 -28.58 29.96 1.79
CA GLN A 98 -28.10 29.95 0.42
C GLN A 98 -28.36 28.58 -0.24
N THR A 99 -28.89 28.63 -1.46
CA THR A 99 -28.92 27.43 -2.33
C THR A 99 -27.95 27.67 -3.47
N LEU A 100 -26.92 26.84 -3.54
CA LEU A 100 -25.80 26.95 -4.51
C LEU A 100 -25.80 25.74 -5.45
N GLU A 101 -25.61 26.00 -6.74
CA GLU A 101 -25.34 24.97 -7.73
C GLU A 101 -23.84 24.68 -7.78
N LEU A 102 -23.46 23.41 -7.66
CA LEU A 102 -22.09 22.97 -7.71
C LEU A 102 -21.96 21.67 -8.51
N ASN A 103 -21.30 21.74 -9.65
CA ASN A 103 -21.10 20.60 -10.53
C ASN A 103 -19.69 20.02 -10.35
N PHE A 104 -19.58 18.71 -10.51
CA PHE A 104 -18.32 17.98 -10.40
C PHE A 104 -18.00 17.23 -11.68
N GLU A 105 -16.79 17.44 -12.17
CA GLU A 105 -16.22 16.69 -13.28
C GLU A 105 -15.19 15.71 -12.69
N VAL A 106 -15.52 14.44 -12.66
CA VAL A 106 -14.64 13.40 -12.14
C VAL A 106 -13.92 12.68 -13.28
N VAL A 107 -12.69 12.30 -13.02
CA VAL A 107 -11.85 11.59 -14.00
C VAL A 107 -11.96 10.10 -13.70
N GLN A 108 -12.16 9.29 -14.74
CA GLN A 108 -12.13 7.86 -14.59
C GLN A 108 -10.80 7.45 -13.94
N SER A 109 -10.92 6.88 -12.76
CA SER A 109 -9.85 6.12 -12.14
C SER A 109 -10.05 4.69 -12.58
N GLY A 110 -9.67 4.41 -13.80
CA GLY A 110 -9.62 3.03 -14.24
C GLY A 110 -8.79 2.25 -13.24
N ILE A 111 -9.12 0.99 -12.98
CA ILE A 111 -8.11 -0.02 -12.63
C ILE A 111 -7.00 0.28 -13.60
N SER A 112 -5.89 0.83 -13.12
CA SER A 112 -4.94 1.61 -13.92
C SER A 112 -4.41 0.78 -15.08
N MET A 113 -5.12 0.79 -16.21
CA MET A 113 -4.60 0.19 -17.44
C MET A 113 -3.44 1.05 -18.01
N ASP A 114 -3.31 2.28 -17.52
CA ASP A 114 -2.18 3.17 -17.80
C ASP A 114 -1.02 3.00 -16.83
N GLU A 115 -1.11 1.99 -15.96
CA GLU A 115 -0.01 1.61 -15.07
C GLU A 115 1.21 1.19 -15.89
N VAL A 116 2.35 1.83 -15.58
CA VAL A 116 3.61 1.55 -16.27
C VAL A 116 4.27 0.35 -15.61
N VAL A 117 4.57 -0.66 -16.40
CA VAL A 117 5.31 -1.86 -15.99
C VAL A 117 6.66 -1.94 -16.70
N VAL A 118 7.64 -2.54 -16.07
CA VAL A 118 8.99 -2.72 -16.64
C VAL A 118 9.35 -4.18 -16.84
N SER A 119 8.66 -5.10 -16.19
CA SER A 119 8.99 -6.53 -16.20
C SER A 119 8.78 -7.21 -17.54
N ALA A 120 7.84 -6.72 -18.37
CA ALA A 120 7.52 -7.36 -19.64
C ALA A 120 8.53 -7.09 -20.76
N SER A 121 9.31 -6.00 -20.69
CA SER A 121 10.20 -5.57 -21.78
C SER A 121 11.52 -4.97 -21.30
N ARG A 122 11.82 -4.98 -20.00
CA ARG A 122 12.93 -4.27 -19.35
C ARG A 122 12.95 -2.74 -19.60
N SER A 123 11.84 -2.20 -20.08
CA SER A 123 11.64 -0.77 -20.31
C SER A 123 10.25 -0.37 -19.80
N ALA A 124 10.12 0.88 -19.42
CA ALA A 124 8.84 1.43 -18.99
C ALA A 124 7.83 1.36 -20.15
N THR A 125 6.80 0.54 -19.98
CA THR A 125 5.75 0.29 -20.99
C THR A 125 4.40 0.33 -20.31
N LEU A 126 3.38 0.86 -20.95
CA LEU A 126 2.03 0.80 -20.43
C LEU A 126 1.60 -0.66 -20.28
N ARG A 127 1.01 -1.01 -19.14
CA ARG A 127 0.59 -2.38 -18.84
C ARG A 127 -0.29 -2.99 -19.91
N ARG A 128 -1.17 -2.20 -20.54
CA ARG A 128 -2.04 -2.64 -21.64
C ARG A 128 -1.28 -2.96 -22.93
N GLU A 129 -0.08 -2.39 -23.11
CA GLU A 129 0.78 -2.56 -24.28
C GLU A 129 1.90 -3.57 -24.01
N ALA A 130 1.98 -4.08 -22.78
CA ALA A 130 3.00 -5.02 -22.40
C ALA A 130 2.85 -6.34 -23.18
N PRO A 131 3.95 -6.91 -23.69
CA PRO A 131 3.89 -8.15 -24.47
C PRO A 131 3.55 -9.39 -23.64
N ALA A 132 3.53 -9.28 -22.32
CA ALA A 132 3.18 -10.34 -21.39
C ALA A 132 2.23 -9.82 -20.31
N LEU A 133 1.41 -10.71 -19.74
CA LEU A 133 0.52 -10.38 -18.63
C LEU A 133 1.34 -10.11 -17.36
N VAL A 134 1.30 -8.86 -16.91
CA VAL A 134 1.90 -8.42 -15.67
C VAL A 134 0.80 -8.05 -14.68
N SER A 135 0.84 -8.71 -13.52
CA SER A 135 0.02 -8.32 -12.36
C SER A 135 0.86 -7.40 -11.47
N VAL A 136 0.24 -6.38 -10.92
CA VAL A 136 0.91 -5.41 -10.05
C VAL A 136 0.28 -5.42 -8.68
N LEU A 137 1.12 -5.52 -7.65
CA LEU A 137 0.77 -5.32 -6.25
C LEU A 137 1.38 -3.98 -5.83
N ASP A 138 0.55 -3.01 -5.52
CA ASP A 138 0.97 -1.68 -5.10
C ASP A 138 1.35 -1.62 -3.61
N ALA A 139 2.01 -0.54 -3.18
CA ALA A 139 2.36 -0.32 -1.79
C ALA A 139 1.12 -0.29 -0.86
N ALA A 140 -0.03 0.17 -1.38
CA ALA A 140 -1.26 0.25 -0.61
C ALA A 140 -1.81 -1.15 -0.23
N LEU A 141 -1.52 -2.19 -1.00
CA LEU A 141 -1.85 -3.56 -0.62
C LEU A 141 -1.08 -3.98 0.63
N PHE A 142 0.24 -3.72 0.66
CA PHE A 142 1.08 -4.04 1.82
C PHE A 142 0.63 -3.30 3.08
N GLU A 143 0.24 -2.03 2.95
CA GLU A 143 -0.29 -1.23 4.06
C GLU A 143 -1.64 -1.76 4.56
N LYS A 144 -2.58 -2.08 3.66
CA LYS A 144 -3.92 -2.57 4.01
C LYS A 144 -3.92 -3.97 4.62
N THR A 145 -2.90 -4.78 4.31
CA THR A 145 -2.77 -6.15 4.80
C THR A 145 -1.79 -6.27 5.96
N ASP A 146 -1.22 -5.15 6.45
CA ASP A 146 -0.14 -5.10 7.44
C ASP A 146 1.03 -6.03 7.10
N ALA A 147 1.27 -6.25 5.79
CA ALA A 147 2.36 -7.08 5.31
C ALA A 147 3.70 -6.40 5.57
N SER A 148 4.53 -6.99 6.41
CA SER A 148 5.83 -6.44 6.80
C SER A 148 6.96 -6.78 5.82
N CYS A 149 6.76 -7.79 4.96
CA CYS A 149 7.76 -8.26 4.00
C CYS A 149 7.12 -8.72 2.68
N LEU A 150 7.97 -8.93 1.68
CA LEU A 150 7.54 -9.38 0.35
C LEU A 150 6.74 -10.68 0.38
N ALA A 151 7.17 -11.68 1.17
CA ALA A 151 6.51 -12.99 1.25
C ALA A 151 5.04 -12.85 1.64
N GLN A 152 4.73 -12.02 2.65
CA GLN A 152 3.37 -11.79 3.11
C GLN A 152 2.51 -11.11 2.03
N GLY A 153 3.04 -10.08 1.37
CA GLY A 153 2.31 -9.39 0.29
C GLY A 153 2.01 -10.29 -0.91
N LEU A 154 2.95 -11.16 -1.30
CA LEU A 154 2.78 -12.09 -2.41
C LEU A 154 1.67 -13.12 -2.17
N SER A 155 1.34 -13.44 -0.92
CA SER A 155 0.26 -14.38 -0.58
C SER A 155 -1.12 -13.89 -1.05
N PHE A 156 -1.29 -12.60 -1.31
CA PHE A 156 -2.52 -12.01 -1.83
C PHE A 156 -2.57 -11.99 -3.37
N GLN A 157 -1.50 -12.45 -4.06
CA GLN A 157 -1.45 -12.44 -5.52
C GLN A 157 -2.05 -13.73 -6.10
N PRO A 158 -3.14 -13.69 -6.87
CA PRO A 158 -3.69 -14.87 -7.54
C PRO A 158 -2.67 -15.54 -8.46
N GLY A 159 -2.56 -16.88 -8.36
CA GLY A 159 -1.62 -17.68 -9.14
C GLY A 159 -0.18 -17.67 -8.63
N VAL A 160 0.06 -17.02 -7.49
CA VAL A 160 1.30 -17.08 -6.71
C VAL A 160 0.99 -17.76 -5.39
N ARG A 161 1.83 -18.67 -4.97
CA ARG A 161 1.75 -19.34 -3.67
C ARG A 161 3.08 -19.20 -2.96
N VAL A 162 3.05 -18.71 -1.74
CA VAL A 162 4.20 -18.72 -0.84
C VAL A 162 4.04 -19.90 0.09
N GLU A 163 5.01 -20.79 0.09
CA GLU A 163 5.03 -22.00 0.92
C GLU A 163 6.30 -22.02 1.75
N ASP A 164 6.17 -22.47 3.00
CA ASP A 164 7.30 -22.79 3.85
C ASP A 164 7.67 -24.27 3.64
N ASP A 165 8.70 -24.52 2.83
CA ASP A 165 9.11 -25.89 2.44
C ASP A 165 9.84 -26.66 3.55
N CYS A 166 10.26 -25.98 4.60
CA CYS A 166 10.98 -26.61 5.72
C CYS A 166 10.56 -25.96 7.04
N GLN A 167 9.80 -26.67 7.85
CA GLN A 167 9.38 -26.23 9.19
C GLN A 167 10.60 -25.87 10.06
N ASN A 168 11.67 -26.66 9.97
CA ASN A 168 12.88 -26.45 10.77
C ASN A 168 13.75 -25.26 10.33
N CYS A 169 13.69 -24.88 9.04
CA CYS A 169 14.58 -23.85 8.47
C CYS A 169 13.87 -22.53 8.23
N GLY A 170 12.52 -22.48 8.27
CA GLY A 170 11.74 -21.30 7.92
C GLY A 170 11.95 -20.83 6.49
N PHE A 171 12.05 -21.79 5.57
CA PHE A 171 12.35 -21.53 4.16
C PHE A 171 11.09 -21.22 3.38
N ALA A 172 10.90 -19.96 3.02
CA ALA A 172 9.78 -19.55 2.17
C ALA A 172 10.15 -19.64 0.69
N GLN A 173 9.34 -20.40 -0.07
CA GLN A 173 9.45 -20.57 -1.50
C GLN A 173 8.25 -19.97 -2.23
N VAL A 174 8.49 -19.29 -3.36
CA VAL A 174 7.40 -18.78 -4.19
C VAL A 174 7.19 -19.68 -5.39
N ARG A 175 5.97 -20.19 -5.53
CA ARG A 175 5.52 -20.97 -6.68
C ARG A 175 4.60 -20.12 -7.57
N ILE A 176 4.91 -20.03 -8.84
CA ILE A 176 4.07 -19.38 -9.84
C ILE A 176 3.38 -20.46 -10.67
N ASN A 177 2.04 -20.42 -10.71
CA ASN A 177 1.22 -21.42 -11.42
C ASN A 177 1.53 -22.87 -11.04
N GLY A 178 1.93 -23.13 -9.80
CA GLY A 178 2.25 -24.45 -9.28
C GLY A 178 3.65 -24.97 -9.64
N LEU A 179 4.46 -24.22 -10.41
CA LEU A 179 5.84 -24.57 -10.68
C LEU A 179 6.71 -24.29 -9.46
N ASP A 180 7.71 -25.14 -9.27
CA ASP A 180 8.66 -25.03 -8.16
C ASP A 180 9.41 -23.70 -8.15
N GLY A 181 9.79 -23.23 -6.96
CA GLY A 181 10.35 -21.89 -6.76
C GLY A 181 11.61 -21.57 -7.54
N HIS A 182 12.44 -22.56 -7.87
CA HIS A 182 13.62 -22.28 -8.72
C HIS A 182 13.28 -21.99 -10.18
N TYR A 183 12.04 -22.16 -10.59
CA TYR A 183 11.55 -21.69 -11.88
C TYR A 183 10.95 -20.28 -11.81
N SER A 184 10.99 -19.64 -10.65
CA SER A 184 10.51 -18.28 -10.40
C SER A 184 11.68 -17.34 -10.16
N GLN A 185 11.94 -16.42 -11.09
CA GLN A 185 13.03 -15.46 -10.97
C GLN A 185 12.61 -14.25 -10.15
N ILE A 186 13.36 -13.94 -9.09
CA ILE A 186 13.19 -12.76 -8.28
C ILE A 186 14.16 -11.69 -8.73
N LEU A 187 13.63 -10.46 -8.91
CA LEU A 187 14.36 -9.29 -9.37
C LEU A 187 14.12 -8.12 -8.41
N VAL A 188 15.13 -7.28 -8.25
CA VAL A 188 15.01 -5.95 -7.64
C VAL A 188 15.39 -4.93 -8.70
N ASP A 189 14.48 -4.03 -9.05
CA ASP A 189 14.64 -3.04 -10.12
C ASP A 189 15.18 -3.66 -11.42
N SER A 190 14.60 -4.81 -11.82
CA SER A 190 14.95 -5.59 -13.01
C SER A 190 16.34 -6.24 -12.98
N HIS A 191 17.02 -6.26 -11.84
CA HIS A 191 18.28 -6.97 -11.63
C HIS A 191 18.03 -8.25 -10.86
N PRO A 192 18.51 -9.41 -11.33
CA PRO A 192 18.37 -10.67 -10.62
C PRO A 192 19.03 -10.61 -9.24
N VAL A 193 18.33 -11.09 -8.23
CA VAL A 193 18.91 -11.28 -6.91
C VAL A 193 19.68 -12.58 -6.93
N PHE A 194 21.02 -12.47 -7.00
CA PHE A 194 21.91 -13.63 -7.10
C PHE A 194 22.39 -14.08 -5.72
N SER A 195 21.80 -15.11 -5.17
CA SER A 195 22.50 -16.12 -4.38
C SER A 195 21.57 -17.30 -4.13
N ALA A 196 22.11 -18.49 -4.05
CA ALA A 196 21.36 -19.68 -3.63
C ALA A 196 20.70 -19.46 -2.24
N LEU A 197 21.36 -18.74 -1.35
CA LEU A 197 20.85 -18.36 -0.03
C LEU A 197 19.73 -17.28 -0.09
N THR A 198 19.84 -16.29 -0.96
CA THR A 198 18.83 -15.21 -1.08
C THR A 198 17.55 -15.73 -1.72
N GLY A 199 17.64 -16.70 -2.63
CA GLY A 199 16.47 -17.40 -3.15
C GLY A 199 15.72 -18.20 -2.08
N VAL A 200 16.42 -18.62 -1.03
CA VAL A 200 15.91 -19.45 0.05
C VAL A 200 15.36 -18.60 1.22
N TYR A 201 16.08 -17.57 1.66
CA TYR A 201 15.73 -16.78 2.82
C TYR A 201 15.34 -15.33 2.50
N GLY A 202 15.49 -14.91 1.26
CA GLY A 202 15.42 -13.51 0.87
C GLY A 202 14.02 -12.88 0.93
N LEU A 203 12.97 -13.68 0.75
CA LEU A 203 11.60 -13.15 0.66
C LEU A 203 11.10 -12.52 1.95
N GLU A 204 11.45 -13.10 3.08
CA GLU A 204 11.10 -12.54 4.40
C GLU A 204 12.01 -11.38 4.82
N GLN A 205 13.18 -11.24 4.17
CA GLN A 205 14.15 -10.18 4.45
C GLN A 205 13.91 -8.90 3.64
N ILE A 206 13.10 -8.97 2.57
CA ILE A 206 12.75 -7.81 1.76
C ILE A 206 11.62 -7.04 2.47
N PRO A 207 11.92 -5.88 3.09
CA PRO A 207 10.93 -5.16 3.87
C PRO A 207 9.91 -4.46 2.97
N ALA A 208 8.65 -4.45 3.38
CA ALA A 208 7.58 -3.76 2.66
C ALA A 208 7.86 -2.26 2.51
N SER A 209 8.58 -1.66 3.46
CA SER A 209 8.93 -0.23 3.43
C SER A 209 9.77 0.19 2.22
N MET A 210 10.56 -0.73 1.63
CA MET A 210 11.33 -0.43 0.42
C MET A 210 10.52 -0.55 -0.87
N ILE A 211 9.36 -1.21 -0.83
CA ILE A 211 8.59 -1.58 -2.01
C ILE A 211 7.68 -0.44 -2.45
N ASP A 212 7.82 0.01 -3.69
CA ASP A 212 6.86 0.86 -4.38
C ASP A 212 5.72 0.01 -4.94
N ARG A 213 6.09 -1.01 -5.71
CA ARG A 213 5.18 -2.04 -6.23
C ARG A 213 5.92 -3.32 -6.54
N VAL A 214 5.18 -4.41 -6.66
CA VAL A 214 5.71 -5.69 -7.11
C VAL A 214 5.03 -6.07 -8.42
N GLU A 215 5.80 -6.29 -9.45
CA GLU A 215 5.34 -6.72 -10.77
C GLU A 215 5.53 -8.23 -10.90
N VAL A 216 4.44 -8.96 -11.09
CA VAL A 216 4.45 -10.41 -11.27
C VAL A 216 4.10 -10.73 -12.71
N MET A 217 5.10 -11.14 -13.48
CA MET A 217 4.93 -11.65 -14.85
C MET A 217 4.85 -13.17 -14.80
N ARG A 218 3.77 -13.72 -15.32
CA ARG A 218 3.53 -15.16 -15.39
C ARG A 218 3.88 -15.71 -16.77
N GLY A 219 4.57 -16.86 -16.79
CA GLY A 219 5.02 -17.47 -18.03
C GLY A 219 6.46 -17.10 -18.41
N GLY A 220 6.91 -17.54 -19.55
CA GLY A 220 8.31 -17.52 -19.95
C GLY A 220 8.97 -16.15 -20.01
N GLY A 221 9.73 -15.81 -18.98
CA GLY A 221 10.60 -14.65 -18.90
C GLY A 221 12.06 -14.94 -19.20
N SER A 222 12.37 -16.20 -19.57
CA SER A 222 13.75 -16.70 -19.68
C SER A 222 14.61 -15.93 -20.69
N ALA A 223 14.01 -15.45 -21.78
CA ALA A 223 14.73 -14.65 -22.78
C ALA A 223 15.22 -13.30 -22.23
N LEU A 224 14.51 -12.74 -21.24
CA LEU A 224 14.83 -11.44 -20.65
C LEU A 224 15.64 -11.56 -19.35
N PHE A 225 15.34 -12.57 -18.53
CA PHE A 225 15.80 -12.63 -17.15
C PHE A 225 16.58 -13.91 -16.79
N GLY A 226 16.80 -14.80 -17.75
CA GLY A 226 17.61 -16.01 -17.57
C GLY A 226 16.81 -17.27 -17.29
N SER A 227 17.54 -18.38 -17.12
CA SER A 227 16.98 -19.76 -17.08
C SER A 227 16.02 -20.01 -15.92
N SER A 228 16.12 -19.26 -14.83
CA SER A 228 15.23 -19.41 -13.68
C SER A 228 13.84 -18.78 -13.90
N ALA A 229 13.64 -18.01 -14.97
CA ALA A 229 12.37 -17.33 -15.26
C ALA A 229 11.45 -18.15 -16.18
N ILE A 230 11.36 -19.47 -15.96
CA ILE A 230 10.51 -20.39 -16.75
C ILE A 230 9.05 -20.26 -16.29
N GLY A 231 8.81 -20.27 -14.98
CA GLY A 231 7.48 -20.12 -14.39
C GLY A 231 6.98 -18.68 -14.38
N GLY A 232 7.92 -17.74 -14.31
CA GLY A 232 7.65 -16.32 -14.29
C GLY A 232 8.72 -15.51 -13.59
N THR A 233 8.47 -14.21 -13.46
CA THR A 233 9.34 -13.28 -12.72
C THR A 233 8.53 -12.49 -11.70
N ILE A 234 9.18 -12.22 -10.57
CA ILE A 234 8.70 -11.31 -9.52
C ILE A 234 9.70 -10.18 -9.45
N ASN A 235 9.32 -9.01 -9.91
CA ASN A 235 10.18 -7.83 -9.95
C ASN A 235 9.72 -6.83 -8.91
N ILE A 236 10.57 -6.59 -7.93
CA ILE A 236 10.35 -5.60 -6.88
C ILE A 236 10.85 -4.27 -7.39
N ILE A 237 9.94 -3.32 -7.53
CA ILE A 237 10.29 -1.93 -7.85
C ILE A 237 10.43 -1.18 -6.52
N THR A 238 11.59 -0.61 -6.29
CA THR A 238 11.90 0.08 -5.04
C THR A 238 11.38 1.51 -5.05
N LYS A 239 10.98 2.03 -3.88
CA LYS A 239 10.51 3.40 -3.72
C LYS A 239 11.56 4.41 -4.14
N ASP A 240 11.15 5.37 -4.96
CA ASP A 240 11.94 6.56 -5.27
C ASP A 240 11.55 7.70 -4.33
N PRO A 241 12.49 8.55 -3.91
CA PRO A 241 12.16 9.76 -3.16
C PRO A 241 11.36 10.74 -4.05
N ASP A 242 10.10 10.97 -3.69
CA ASP A 242 9.16 11.85 -4.40
C ASP A 242 8.80 13.10 -3.61
N ARG A 243 8.88 13.03 -2.28
CA ARG A 243 8.56 14.09 -1.32
C ARG A 243 9.39 13.96 -0.05
N ASN A 244 9.50 15.05 0.70
CA ASN A 244 10.11 15.01 2.02
C ASN A 244 9.14 14.37 3.02
N SER A 245 9.54 13.24 3.58
CA SER A 245 8.74 12.50 4.56
C SER A 245 9.63 11.66 5.46
N ALA A 246 9.14 11.35 6.64
CA ALA A 246 9.74 10.36 7.54
C ALA A 246 8.62 9.59 8.23
N GLU A 247 8.82 8.30 8.37
CA GLU A 247 7.84 7.40 8.97
C GLU A 247 8.56 6.40 9.86
N VAL A 248 7.96 6.11 11.02
CA VAL A 248 8.40 5.07 11.93
C VAL A 248 7.16 4.24 12.30
N GLY A 249 7.26 2.94 12.13
CA GLY A 249 6.21 2.00 12.45
C GLY A 249 6.70 0.91 13.39
N HIS A 250 5.80 0.44 14.26
CA HIS A 250 6.03 -0.73 15.07
C HIS A 250 4.77 -1.60 15.11
N THR A 251 4.90 -2.84 14.68
CA THR A 251 3.80 -3.82 14.64
C THR A 251 4.12 -4.99 15.55
N ILE A 252 3.17 -5.39 16.37
CA ILE A 252 3.25 -6.57 17.20
C ILE A 252 2.11 -7.51 16.81
N THR A 253 2.44 -8.69 16.32
CA THR A 253 1.48 -9.71 15.94
C THR A 253 1.55 -10.89 16.94
N ALA A 254 0.45 -11.17 17.62
CA ALA A 254 0.35 -12.36 18.47
C ALA A 254 0.12 -13.61 17.60
N ILE A 255 0.83 -14.69 17.90
CA ILE A 255 0.75 -15.94 17.14
C ILE A 255 -0.01 -16.97 17.99
N GLY A 256 -1.18 -17.36 17.50
CA GLY A 256 -2.06 -18.32 18.19
C GLY A 256 -2.52 -17.82 19.57
N ASN A 257 -2.77 -18.76 20.49
CA ASN A 257 -3.12 -18.46 21.89
C ASN A 257 -1.90 -18.59 22.82
N SER A 258 -0.70 -18.43 22.30
CA SER A 258 0.56 -18.58 23.01
C SER A 258 1.17 -17.25 23.43
N SER A 259 2.33 -17.31 24.09
CA SER A 259 3.18 -16.14 24.35
C SER A 259 4.13 -15.80 23.21
N SER A 260 3.90 -16.36 22.01
CA SER A 260 4.73 -16.11 20.84
C SER A 260 4.26 -14.87 20.10
N TYR A 261 5.21 -14.01 19.74
CA TYR A 261 4.96 -12.74 19.07
C TYR A 261 5.91 -12.55 17.88
N ASP A 262 5.42 -11.86 16.85
CA ASP A 262 6.23 -11.31 15.77
C ASP A 262 6.27 -9.78 15.94
N ASN A 263 7.45 -9.23 16.20
CA ASN A 263 7.68 -7.83 16.43
C ASN A 263 8.45 -7.25 15.23
N VAL A 264 7.87 -6.26 14.57
CA VAL A 264 8.46 -5.58 13.44
C VAL A 264 8.56 -4.10 13.73
N THR A 265 9.78 -3.57 13.71
CA THR A 265 10.03 -2.13 13.79
C THR A 265 10.59 -1.68 12.46
N SER A 266 9.97 -0.72 11.83
CA SER A 266 10.41 -0.14 10.56
C SER A 266 10.58 1.37 10.67
N ALA A 267 11.53 1.91 9.95
CA ALA A 267 11.72 3.34 9.80
C ALA A 267 12.13 3.64 8.36
N ASN A 268 11.60 4.72 7.82
CA ASN A 268 12.02 5.22 6.51
C ASN A 268 12.03 6.75 6.49
N ALA A 269 12.85 7.30 5.63
CA ALA A 269 12.91 8.73 5.37
C ALA A 269 13.18 9.00 3.90
N SER A 270 12.47 9.95 3.36
CA SER A 270 12.58 10.43 1.98
C SER A 270 12.93 11.92 2.00
N LEU A 271 13.97 12.28 1.28
CA LEU A 271 14.41 13.65 1.11
C LEU A 271 14.54 13.95 -0.37
N ILE A 272 14.02 15.08 -0.80
CA ILE A 272 14.12 15.54 -2.18
C ILE A 272 14.42 17.03 -2.19
N THR A 273 15.28 17.45 -3.12
CA THR A 273 15.57 18.88 -3.31
C THR A 273 14.39 19.59 -3.97
N ASP A 274 14.19 20.89 -3.70
CA ASP A 274 13.11 21.70 -4.29
C ASP A 274 13.15 21.68 -5.81
N SER A 275 14.32 21.60 -6.40
CA SER A 275 14.53 21.46 -7.85
C SER A 275 14.18 20.07 -8.40
N ARG A 276 13.88 19.09 -7.54
CA ARG A 276 13.67 17.67 -7.87
C ARG A 276 14.79 17.04 -8.70
N LYS A 277 16.02 17.59 -8.59
CA LYS A 277 17.20 17.09 -9.29
C LYS A 277 17.96 16.04 -8.50
N ALA A 278 17.80 16.00 -7.20
CA ALA A 278 18.43 15.01 -6.34
C ALA A 278 17.43 14.55 -5.27
N GLY A 279 17.52 13.29 -4.89
CA GLY A 279 16.72 12.72 -3.83
C GLY A 279 17.44 11.55 -3.15
N LEU A 280 17.04 11.29 -1.91
CA LEU A 280 17.56 10.21 -1.07
C LEU A 280 16.39 9.56 -0.35
N TYR A 281 16.28 8.27 -0.44
CA TYR A 281 15.40 7.42 0.34
C TYR A 281 16.24 6.47 1.18
N VAL A 282 15.97 6.42 2.48
CA VAL A 282 16.63 5.51 3.42
C VAL A 282 15.55 4.72 4.13
N TYR A 283 15.76 3.44 4.32
CA TYR A 283 14.85 2.59 5.07
C TYR A 283 15.61 1.60 5.93
N GLY A 284 14.98 1.18 7.02
CA GLY A 284 15.48 0.15 7.90
C GLY A 284 14.33 -0.63 8.51
N GLN A 285 14.57 -1.92 8.79
CA GLN A 285 13.65 -2.78 9.47
C GLN A 285 14.40 -3.71 10.43
N ASN A 286 13.84 -3.90 11.61
CA ASN A 286 14.24 -4.94 12.55
C ASN A 286 13.02 -5.79 12.86
N ARG A 287 13.11 -7.11 12.62
CA ARG A 287 12.05 -8.07 12.86
C ARG A 287 12.56 -9.16 13.80
N HIS A 288 11.77 -9.46 14.80
CA HIS A 288 12.00 -10.55 15.72
C HIS A 288 10.71 -11.33 15.93
N ARG A 289 10.68 -12.57 15.50
CA ARG A 289 9.57 -13.52 15.68
C ARG A 289 10.00 -14.63 16.63
N SER A 290 9.24 -14.86 17.67
CA SER A 290 9.40 -16.00 18.55
C SER A 290 8.95 -17.28 17.86
N GLY A 291 9.60 -18.40 18.12
CA GLY A 291 9.13 -19.70 17.64
C GLY A 291 7.75 -20.01 18.22
N TYR A 292 6.90 -20.67 17.44
CA TYR A 292 5.59 -21.12 17.85
C TYR A 292 5.46 -22.63 17.67
N ASP A 293 5.26 -23.32 18.77
CA ASP A 293 5.02 -24.75 18.86
C ASP A 293 3.52 -24.91 19.18
N HIS A 294 2.76 -25.48 18.25
CA HIS A 294 1.31 -25.59 18.33
C HIS A 294 0.85 -26.77 19.17
N ASP A 295 1.51 -27.90 19.03
CA ASP A 295 1.11 -29.18 19.65
C ASP A 295 1.93 -29.56 20.90
N GLY A 296 3.01 -28.81 21.20
CA GLY A 296 3.82 -28.97 22.40
C GLY A 296 4.82 -30.13 22.31
N ASP A 297 5.18 -30.56 21.09
CA ASP A 297 6.11 -31.66 20.87
C ASP A 297 7.59 -31.22 20.95
N GLY A 298 7.86 -29.92 21.10
CA GLY A 298 9.18 -29.32 21.20
C GLY A 298 9.76 -28.88 19.86
N PHE A 299 9.04 -29.06 18.75
CA PHE A 299 9.36 -28.52 17.43
C PHE A 299 8.39 -27.39 17.12
N THR A 300 8.86 -26.36 16.44
CA THR A 300 8.05 -25.19 16.11
C THR A 300 7.50 -25.28 14.69
N GLU A 301 6.16 -25.15 14.52
CA GLU A 301 5.52 -25.03 13.21
C GLU A 301 5.82 -23.67 12.56
N ILE A 302 6.00 -22.64 13.40
CA ILE A 302 6.51 -21.34 12.93
C ILE A 302 7.87 -21.11 13.57
N PRO A 303 8.96 -21.12 12.80
CA PRO A 303 10.29 -21.00 13.36
C PRO A 303 10.58 -19.59 13.90
N GLN A 304 11.52 -19.53 14.84
CA GLN A 304 12.08 -18.26 15.28
C GLN A 304 12.77 -17.55 14.11
N LEU A 305 12.56 -16.24 14.01
CA LEU A 305 13.18 -15.39 12.98
C LEU A 305 13.77 -14.15 13.64
N GLN A 306 15.00 -13.82 13.25
CA GLN A 306 15.61 -12.53 13.52
C GLN A 306 16.16 -11.98 12.21
N SER A 307 15.67 -10.83 11.79
CA SER A 307 16.06 -10.20 10.53
C SER A 307 16.29 -8.71 10.75
N GLN A 308 17.34 -8.20 10.13
CA GLN A 308 17.66 -6.78 10.08
C GLN A 308 17.93 -6.40 8.63
N ALA A 309 17.24 -5.38 8.16
CA ALA A 309 17.44 -4.83 6.83
C ALA A 309 17.71 -3.32 6.92
N LEU A 310 18.66 -2.87 6.14
CA LEU A 310 18.98 -1.45 5.97
C LEU A 310 19.29 -1.20 4.51
N GLY A 311 18.72 -0.17 3.94
CA GLY A 311 19.01 0.19 2.56
C GLY A 311 18.85 1.66 2.29
N LEU A 312 19.41 2.07 1.19
CA LEU A 312 19.29 3.42 0.68
C LEU A 312 19.16 3.42 -0.85
N ARG A 313 18.43 4.39 -1.34
CA ARG A 313 18.33 4.69 -2.76
C ARG A 313 18.47 6.20 -2.96
N SER A 314 19.38 6.60 -3.81
CA SER A 314 19.56 8.00 -4.15
C SER A 314 19.59 8.20 -5.66
N PHE A 315 19.16 9.37 -6.10
CA PHE A 315 19.27 9.75 -7.49
C PHE A 315 19.81 11.16 -7.65
N PHE A 316 20.43 11.36 -8.81
CA PHE A 316 20.88 12.66 -9.26
C PHE A 316 20.59 12.81 -10.77
N LYS A 317 19.77 13.79 -11.14
CA LYS A 317 19.46 14.11 -12.53
C LYS A 317 20.54 15.02 -13.09
N THR A 318 21.31 14.52 -14.04
CA THR A 318 22.37 15.27 -14.71
C THR A 318 21.84 16.13 -15.87
N SER A 319 20.72 15.71 -16.47
CA SER A 319 20.00 16.48 -17.51
C SER A 319 18.51 16.14 -17.46
N ALA A 320 17.72 16.70 -18.40
CA ALA A 320 16.30 16.37 -18.53
C ALA A 320 16.08 14.88 -18.89
N TYR A 321 17.05 14.24 -19.51
CA TYR A 321 16.94 12.87 -20.04
C TYR A 321 17.93 11.89 -19.39
N SER A 322 18.73 12.33 -18.43
CA SER A 322 19.73 11.48 -17.79
C SER A 322 19.68 11.57 -16.28
N ARG A 323 19.80 10.40 -15.63
CA ARG A 323 19.71 10.20 -14.20
C ARG A 323 20.74 9.16 -13.78
N ILE A 324 21.48 9.45 -12.72
CA ILE A 324 22.32 8.48 -12.01
C ILE A 324 21.54 8.02 -10.78
N THR A 325 21.44 6.73 -10.58
CA THR A 325 20.82 6.14 -9.39
C THR A 325 21.86 5.29 -8.67
N LEU A 326 21.99 5.48 -7.37
CA LEU A 326 22.80 4.67 -6.48
C LEU A 326 21.85 3.95 -5.52
N GLN A 327 22.06 2.65 -5.37
CA GLN A 327 21.25 1.81 -4.50
C GLN A 327 22.16 0.88 -3.71
N TYR A 328 21.81 0.71 -2.44
CA TYR A 328 22.42 -0.23 -1.50
C TYR A 328 21.32 -0.88 -0.67
N ASN A 329 21.36 -2.22 -0.60
CA ASN A 329 20.42 -3.03 0.17
C ASN A 329 21.21 -4.05 0.98
#